data_d46b561bcab3fe35d53671ce33d779bc
#
_entry.id   d46b561bcab3fe35d53671ce33d779bc
#
_cell.length_a   1.000
_cell.length_b   1.000
_cell.length_c   1.000
_cell.angle_alpha   90.00
_cell.angle_beta   90.00
_cell.angle_gamma   90.00
#
_symmetry.space_group_name_H-M   'P 1'
#
loop_
_entity.id
_entity.type
_entity.pdbx_description
1 polymer ?
#
loop_
_entity_poly.entity_id
_entity_poly.type
_entity_poly.pdbx_seq_one_letter_code
_entity_poly.pdbx_strand_id
1 'polypeptide(L)'
;ASTAFRSKCLWLKFKAKTLLVFGLRAKAHETFQEILDINPADALALNSLAYEELNNRRLVQALSYFERALAQTPNNANAHFNVGFVCEELGRSQEAEIAFKAALQLDEKLDRAWYGLGLVLVRQRRLEESLLAFKRNTELQSMSPFAWYQMARVHMELGQPEEAFAVIRHLKGFEPKVAAQLERETGLKLDGPV
;
A
#
# COMPACT_ATOMS: atom_id res chain seq x y z
N ALA A 1 -3.75 -35.14 5.60
CA ALA A 1 -2.46 -35.02 4.89
C ALA A 1 -1.39 -35.74 5.67
N SER A 2 -0.62 -36.70 5.03
CA SER A 2 0.39 -37.48 5.70
C SER A 2 1.49 -36.56 6.28
N THR A 3 2.15 -37.02 7.35
CA THR A 3 3.30 -36.31 7.97
C THR A 3 4.40 -36.02 6.96
N ALA A 4 4.63 -36.91 5.99
CA ALA A 4 5.58 -36.72 4.88
C ALA A 4 5.23 -35.52 3.98
N PHE A 5 3.95 -35.29 3.71
CA PHE A 5 3.47 -34.16 2.92
C PHE A 5 3.73 -32.79 3.62
N ARG A 6 3.42 -32.72 4.92
CA ARG A 6 3.70 -31.51 5.73
C ARG A 6 5.20 -31.24 5.82
N SER A 7 6.00 -32.27 6.00
CA SER A 7 7.47 -32.14 6.06
C SER A 7 8.05 -31.64 4.75
N LYS A 8 7.61 -32.16 3.59
CA LYS A 8 8.06 -31.69 2.27
C LYS A 8 7.71 -30.21 2.05
N CYS A 9 6.48 -29.81 2.37
CA CYS A 9 6.03 -28.43 2.21
C CYS A 9 6.84 -27.46 3.10
N LEU A 10 7.13 -27.85 4.34
CA LEU A 10 7.94 -27.04 5.26
C LEU A 10 9.38 -26.87 4.76
N TRP A 11 9.99 -27.94 4.26
CA TRP A 11 11.33 -27.89 3.66
C TRP A 11 11.39 -26.98 2.42
N LEU A 12 10.39 -27.08 1.53
CA LEU A 12 10.30 -26.21 0.36
C LEU A 12 10.16 -24.73 0.74
N LYS A 13 9.37 -24.41 1.76
CA LYS A 13 9.25 -23.04 2.30
C LYS A 13 10.59 -22.52 2.81
N PHE A 14 11.34 -23.35 3.54
CA PHE A 14 12.68 -22.99 3.99
C PHE A 14 13.61 -22.76 2.80
N LYS A 15 13.65 -23.70 1.84
CA LYS A 15 14.44 -23.61 0.60
C LYS A 15 14.11 -22.30 -0.17
N ALA A 16 12.83 -22.00 -0.39
CA ALA A 16 12.42 -20.82 -1.12
C ALA A 16 12.89 -19.51 -0.45
N LYS A 17 12.73 -19.41 0.88
CA LYS A 17 13.21 -18.25 1.67
C LYS A 17 14.73 -18.09 1.58
N THR A 18 15.47 -19.20 1.68
CA THR A 18 16.93 -19.20 1.54
C THR A 18 17.35 -18.71 0.16
N LEU A 19 16.69 -19.20 -0.90
CA LEU A 19 16.96 -18.77 -2.27
C LEU A 19 16.72 -17.25 -2.45
N LEU A 20 15.68 -16.69 -1.83
CA LEU A 20 15.43 -15.25 -1.85
C LEU A 20 16.54 -14.45 -1.16
N VAL A 21 17.03 -14.94 -0.01
CA VAL A 21 18.16 -14.29 0.71
C VAL A 21 19.42 -14.23 -0.14
N PHE A 22 19.70 -15.29 -0.92
CA PHE A 22 20.83 -15.34 -1.87
C PHE A 22 20.56 -14.67 -3.22
N GLY A 23 19.41 -14.00 -3.40
CA GLY A 23 19.07 -13.31 -4.65
C GLY A 23 18.69 -14.23 -5.81
N LEU A 24 18.54 -15.53 -5.57
CA LEU A 24 18.24 -16.55 -6.59
C LEU A 24 16.71 -16.58 -6.88
N ARG A 25 16.17 -15.45 -7.34
CA ARG A 25 14.73 -15.23 -7.51
C ARG A 25 14.04 -16.25 -8.41
N ALA A 26 14.64 -16.59 -9.58
CA ALA A 26 14.06 -17.57 -10.50
C ALA A 26 13.87 -18.95 -9.83
N LYS A 27 14.88 -19.42 -9.09
CA LYS A 27 14.78 -20.70 -8.36
C LYS A 27 13.79 -20.64 -7.19
N ALA A 28 13.67 -19.46 -6.54
CA ALA A 28 12.66 -19.26 -5.50
C ALA A 28 11.26 -19.32 -6.11
N HIS A 29 11.04 -18.68 -7.26
CA HIS A 29 9.79 -18.76 -8.01
C HIS A 29 9.37 -20.21 -8.30
N GLU A 30 10.24 -21.00 -8.92
CA GLU A 30 10.00 -22.41 -9.22
C GLU A 30 9.64 -23.18 -7.93
N THR A 31 10.36 -22.89 -6.82
CA THR A 31 10.09 -23.52 -5.54
C THR A 31 8.72 -23.12 -4.96
N PHE A 32 8.29 -21.86 -5.13
CA PHE A 32 6.94 -21.43 -4.73
C PHE A 32 5.85 -22.06 -5.59
N GLN A 33 6.09 -22.25 -6.90
CA GLN A 33 5.18 -23.00 -7.76
C GLN A 33 5.07 -24.46 -7.31
N GLU A 34 6.19 -25.13 -7.00
CA GLU A 34 6.19 -26.50 -6.45
C GLU A 34 5.37 -26.59 -5.15
N ILE A 35 5.42 -25.55 -4.29
CA ILE A 35 4.58 -25.49 -3.10
C ILE A 35 3.10 -25.43 -3.48
N LEU A 36 2.72 -24.62 -4.47
CA LEU A 36 1.32 -24.51 -4.91
C LEU A 36 0.80 -25.75 -5.61
N ASP A 37 1.66 -26.50 -6.31
CA ASP A 37 1.30 -27.82 -6.88
C ASP A 37 0.94 -28.82 -5.78
N ILE A 38 1.62 -28.71 -4.64
CA ILE A 38 1.37 -29.56 -3.46
C ILE A 38 0.18 -29.03 -2.65
N ASN A 39 0.14 -27.71 -2.39
CA ASN A 39 -0.88 -27.02 -1.62
C ASN A 39 -1.31 -25.73 -2.33
N PRO A 40 -2.33 -25.77 -3.19
CA PRO A 40 -2.81 -24.60 -3.95
C PRO A 40 -3.29 -23.43 -3.09
N ALA A 41 -3.52 -23.66 -1.80
CA ALA A 41 -3.99 -22.69 -0.82
C ALA A 41 -2.86 -22.18 0.11
N ASP A 42 -1.60 -22.41 -0.21
CA ASP A 42 -0.49 -21.98 0.64
C ASP A 42 -0.31 -20.45 0.59
N ALA A 43 -0.75 -19.77 1.64
CA ALA A 43 -0.74 -18.30 1.71
C ALA A 43 0.66 -17.69 1.57
N LEU A 44 1.73 -18.38 2.03
CA LEU A 44 3.10 -17.88 1.88
C LEU A 44 3.53 -17.90 0.41
N ALA A 45 3.30 -19.01 -0.29
CA ALA A 45 3.66 -19.14 -1.70
C ALA A 45 2.84 -18.17 -2.56
N LEU A 46 1.53 -18.08 -2.31
CA LEU A 46 0.63 -17.13 -2.99
C LEU A 46 1.10 -15.68 -2.83
N ASN A 47 1.37 -15.24 -1.60
CA ASN A 47 1.86 -13.87 -1.37
C ASN A 47 3.23 -13.62 -2.01
N SER A 48 4.15 -14.61 -1.94
CA SER A 48 5.49 -14.45 -2.52
C SER A 48 5.44 -14.28 -4.04
N LEU A 49 4.63 -15.09 -4.72
CA LEU A 49 4.41 -14.96 -6.17
C LEU A 49 3.66 -13.67 -6.51
N ALA A 50 2.66 -13.27 -5.70
CA ALA A 50 1.97 -12.01 -5.90
C ALA A 50 2.92 -10.80 -5.86
N TYR A 51 3.82 -10.73 -4.88
CA TYR A 51 4.83 -9.66 -4.81
C TYR A 51 5.82 -9.72 -5.97
N GLU A 52 6.18 -10.90 -6.45
CA GLU A 52 7.04 -11.03 -7.63
C GLU A 52 6.32 -10.50 -8.89
N GLU A 53 5.07 -10.88 -9.11
CA GLU A 53 4.27 -10.36 -10.22
C GLU A 53 4.07 -8.84 -10.14
N LEU A 54 3.86 -8.32 -8.93
CA LEU A 54 3.77 -6.88 -8.67
C LEU A 54 5.08 -6.15 -9.05
N ASN A 55 6.22 -6.68 -8.65
CA ASN A 55 7.54 -6.12 -9.01
C ASN A 55 7.80 -6.16 -10.51
N ASN A 56 7.26 -7.16 -11.20
CA ASN A 56 7.34 -7.31 -12.65
C ASN A 56 6.26 -6.51 -13.40
N ARG A 57 5.47 -5.66 -12.70
CA ARG A 57 4.35 -4.89 -13.24
C ARG A 57 3.23 -5.72 -13.86
N ARG A 58 3.11 -6.97 -13.51
CA ARG A 58 2.04 -7.87 -13.93
C ARG A 58 0.88 -7.81 -12.93
N LEU A 59 0.21 -6.65 -12.89
CA LEU A 59 -0.75 -6.31 -11.85
C LEU A 59 -1.96 -7.27 -11.79
N VAL A 60 -2.47 -7.74 -12.93
CA VAL A 60 -3.61 -8.67 -12.96
C VAL A 60 -3.25 -10.02 -12.35
N GLN A 61 -2.06 -10.53 -12.64
CA GLN A 61 -1.56 -11.78 -12.05
C GLN A 61 -1.31 -11.60 -10.55
N ALA A 62 -0.70 -10.47 -10.14
CA ALA A 62 -0.49 -10.14 -8.74
C ALA A 62 -1.81 -10.11 -7.97
N LEU A 63 -2.85 -9.47 -8.52
CA LEU A 63 -4.19 -9.42 -7.92
C LEU A 63 -4.75 -10.83 -7.72
N SER A 64 -4.71 -11.68 -8.75
CA SER A 64 -5.22 -13.05 -8.66
C SER A 64 -4.55 -13.86 -7.53
N TYR A 65 -3.22 -13.73 -7.38
CA TYR A 65 -2.51 -14.37 -6.27
C TYR A 65 -2.88 -13.79 -4.90
N PHE A 66 -2.99 -12.44 -4.78
CA PHE A 66 -3.39 -11.82 -3.51
C PHE A 66 -4.83 -12.17 -3.11
N GLU A 67 -5.77 -12.22 -4.05
CA GLU A 67 -7.16 -12.63 -3.78
C GLU A 67 -7.22 -14.08 -3.28
N ARG A 68 -6.46 -14.99 -3.92
CA ARG A 68 -6.35 -16.38 -3.46
C ARG A 68 -5.73 -16.47 -2.06
N ALA A 69 -4.71 -15.64 -1.76
CA ALA A 69 -4.11 -15.57 -0.43
C ALA A 69 -5.08 -15.00 0.61
N LEU A 70 -5.83 -13.94 0.25
CA LEU A 70 -6.86 -13.33 1.10
C LEU A 70 -7.95 -14.34 1.46
N ALA A 71 -8.40 -15.16 0.50
CA ALA A 71 -9.38 -16.22 0.76
C ALA A 71 -8.93 -17.23 1.84
N GLN A 72 -7.60 -17.41 2.03
CA GLN A 72 -7.05 -18.25 3.09
C GLN A 72 -6.91 -17.54 4.44
N THR A 73 -6.87 -16.19 4.42
CA THR A 73 -6.64 -15.37 5.61
C THR A 73 -7.59 -14.17 5.64
N PRO A 74 -8.92 -14.36 5.65
CA PRO A 74 -9.90 -13.29 5.48
C PRO A 74 -9.87 -12.23 6.61
N ASN A 75 -9.34 -12.57 7.77
CA ASN A 75 -9.19 -11.67 8.92
C ASN A 75 -7.78 -11.04 9.00
N ASN A 76 -7.05 -10.97 7.91
CA ASN A 76 -5.73 -10.37 7.87
C ASN A 76 -5.78 -8.99 7.20
N ALA A 77 -5.58 -7.93 7.99
CA ALA A 77 -5.59 -6.55 7.50
C ALA A 77 -4.59 -6.32 6.35
N ASN A 78 -3.38 -6.91 6.44
CA ASN A 78 -2.38 -6.78 5.39
C ASN A 78 -2.78 -7.47 4.09
N ALA A 79 -3.53 -8.57 4.16
CA ALA A 79 -4.02 -9.25 2.95
C ALA A 79 -5.06 -8.38 2.21
N HIS A 80 -5.99 -7.76 2.93
CA HIS A 80 -6.91 -6.77 2.37
C HIS A 80 -6.17 -5.55 1.80
N PHE A 81 -5.19 -5.03 2.52
CA PHE A 81 -4.36 -3.93 2.03
C PHE A 81 -3.67 -4.28 0.71
N ASN A 82 -3.09 -5.47 0.57
CA ASN A 82 -2.40 -5.89 -0.65
C ASN A 82 -3.35 -5.93 -1.85
N VAL A 83 -4.56 -6.45 -1.67
CA VAL A 83 -5.61 -6.43 -2.71
C VAL A 83 -5.97 -4.98 -3.06
N GLY A 84 -6.22 -4.13 -2.06
CA GLY A 84 -6.55 -2.72 -2.25
C GLY A 84 -5.47 -1.96 -3.02
N PHE A 85 -4.20 -2.20 -2.68
CA PHE A 85 -3.06 -1.58 -3.34
C PHE A 85 -2.99 -1.94 -4.84
N VAL A 86 -3.15 -3.23 -5.17
CA VAL A 86 -3.11 -3.64 -6.59
C VAL A 86 -4.34 -3.16 -7.35
N CYS A 87 -5.52 -3.14 -6.72
CA CYS A 87 -6.72 -2.55 -7.32
C CYS A 87 -6.53 -1.05 -7.60
N GLU A 88 -5.89 -0.32 -6.70
CA GLU A 88 -5.56 1.10 -6.87
C GLU A 88 -4.61 1.30 -8.06
N GLU A 89 -3.53 0.52 -8.18
CA GLU A 89 -2.61 0.54 -9.31
C GLU A 89 -3.28 0.19 -10.65
N LEU A 90 -4.31 -0.66 -10.63
CA LEU A 90 -5.14 -1.02 -11.80
C LEU A 90 -6.21 0.05 -12.14
N GLY A 91 -6.37 1.09 -11.32
CA GLY A 91 -7.42 2.09 -11.48
C GLY A 91 -8.82 1.62 -11.06
N ARG A 92 -8.93 0.48 -10.37
CA ARG A 92 -10.18 -0.09 -9.86
C ARG A 92 -10.55 0.55 -8.51
N SER A 93 -10.90 1.85 -8.55
CA SER A 93 -11.03 2.69 -7.34
C SER A 93 -12.09 2.18 -6.35
N GLN A 94 -13.22 1.64 -6.81
CA GLN A 94 -14.26 1.11 -5.92
C GLN A 94 -13.79 -0.14 -5.17
N GLU A 95 -13.14 -1.07 -5.87
CA GLU A 95 -12.61 -2.29 -5.26
C GLU A 95 -11.47 -1.98 -4.29
N ALA A 96 -10.60 -1.03 -4.63
CA ALA A 96 -9.54 -0.56 -3.76
C ALA A 96 -10.10 0.07 -2.47
N GLU A 97 -11.13 0.92 -2.57
CA GLU A 97 -11.79 1.52 -1.40
C GLU A 97 -12.36 0.45 -0.45
N ILE A 98 -13.07 -0.54 -1.01
CA ILE A 98 -13.64 -1.64 -0.21
C ILE A 98 -12.54 -2.39 0.52
N ALA A 99 -11.45 -2.73 -0.17
CA ALA A 99 -10.35 -3.49 0.40
C ALA A 99 -9.59 -2.68 1.48
N PHE A 100 -9.30 -1.39 1.26
CA PHE A 100 -8.67 -0.56 2.28
C PHE A 100 -9.56 -0.37 3.51
N LYS A 101 -10.87 -0.16 3.34
CA LYS A 101 -11.81 -0.08 4.46
C LYS A 101 -11.87 -1.39 5.25
N ALA A 102 -11.88 -2.55 4.57
CA ALA A 102 -11.82 -3.85 5.25
C ALA A 102 -10.51 -4.03 6.03
N ALA A 103 -9.37 -3.60 5.47
CA ALA A 103 -8.10 -3.60 6.18
C ALA A 103 -8.15 -2.75 7.45
N LEU A 104 -8.73 -1.55 7.38
CA LEU A 104 -8.84 -0.61 8.50
C LEU A 104 -9.86 -1.04 9.57
N GLN A 105 -10.89 -1.80 9.19
CA GLN A 105 -11.79 -2.43 10.17
C GLN A 105 -11.09 -3.50 11.00
N LEU A 106 -10.09 -4.18 10.44
CA LEU A 106 -9.28 -5.20 11.11
C LEU A 106 -8.11 -4.61 11.90
N ASP A 107 -7.51 -3.55 11.37
CA ASP A 107 -6.39 -2.84 12.00
C ASP A 107 -6.46 -1.33 11.66
N GLU A 108 -7.04 -0.55 12.54
CA GLU A 108 -7.14 0.92 12.39
C GLU A 108 -5.78 1.64 12.44
N LYS A 109 -4.72 0.96 12.90
CA LYS A 109 -3.36 1.50 12.96
C LYS A 109 -2.54 1.20 11.70
N LEU A 110 -3.12 0.56 10.72
CA LEU A 110 -2.45 0.29 9.44
C LEU A 110 -2.36 1.58 8.62
N ASP A 111 -1.34 2.39 8.91
CA ASP A 111 -1.09 3.72 8.35
C ASP A 111 -1.13 3.76 6.82
N ARG A 112 -0.50 2.78 6.16
CA ARG A 112 -0.50 2.67 4.70
C ARG A 112 -1.88 2.44 4.09
N ALA A 113 -2.82 1.81 4.83
CA ALA A 113 -4.20 1.66 4.35
C ALA A 113 -4.97 2.99 4.41
N TRP A 114 -4.72 3.84 5.41
CA TRP A 114 -5.24 5.21 5.45
C TRP A 114 -4.71 6.05 4.29
N TYR A 115 -3.41 5.94 4.00
CA TYR A 115 -2.80 6.63 2.86
C TYR A 115 -3.42 6.18 1.52
N GLY A 116 -3.51 4.86 1.29
CA GLY A 116 -4.14 4.30 0.09
C GLY A 116 -5.60 4.70 -0.06
N LEU A 117 -6.38 4.68 1.03
CA LEU A 117 -7.77 5.15 1.03
C LEU A 117 -7.85 6.63 0.63
N GLY A 118 -6.96 7.47 1.18
CA GLY A 118 -6.88 8.89 0.80
C GLY A 118 -6.65 9.08 -0.70
N LEU A 119 -5.70 8.35 -1.30
CA LEU A 119 -5.43 8.42 -2.74
C LEU A 119 -6.65 8.02 -3.59
N VAL A 120 -7.31 6.94 -3.21
CA VAL A 120 -8.51 6.47 -3.91
C VAL A 120 -9.63 7.49 -3.84
N LEU A 121 -9.84 8.12 -2.68
CA LEU A 121 -10.87 9.16 -2.50
C LEU A 121 -10.56 10.42 -3.33
N VAL A 122 -9.29 10.81 -3.47
CA VAL A 122 -8.89 11.89 -4.39
C VAL A 122 -9.27 11.54 -5.84
N ARG A 123 -8.98 10.32 -6.29
CA ARG A 123 -9.37 9.88 -7.65
C ARG A 123 -10.88 9.88 -7.87
N GLN A 124 -11.64 9.60 -6.82
CA GLN A 124 -13.11 9.65 -6.84
C GLN A 124 -13.68 11.07 -6.67
N ARG A 125 -12.83 12.11 -6.55
CA ARG A 125 -13.20 13.51 -6.29
C ARG A 125 -13.92 13.73 -4.96
N ARG A 126 -13.75 12.83 -4.00
CA ARG A 126 -14.25 12.92 -2.62
C ARG A 126 -13.17 13.54 -1.74
N LEU A 127 -12.90 14.83 -2.00
CA LEU A 127 -11.72 15.54 -1.51
C LEU A 127 -11.74 15.71 0.02
N GLU A 128 -12.88 16.07 0.61
CA GLU A 128 -13.02 16.26 2.06
C GLU A 128 -12.80 14.93 2.82
N GLU A 129 -13.33 13.83 2.28
CA GLU A 129 -13.11 12.51 2.88
C GLU A 129 -11.64 12.08 2.75
N SER A 130 -10.98 12.45 1.66
CA SER A 130 -9.55 12.14 1.48
C SER A 130 -8.69 12.86 2.52
N LEU A 131 -9.01 14.11 2.88
CA LEU A 131 -8.33 14.83 3.96
C LEU A 131 -8.44 14.11 5.30
N LEU A 132 -9.60 13.54 5.62
CA LEU A 132 -9.78 12.76 6.85
C LEU A 132 -8.87 11.52 6.85
N ALA A 133 -8.79 10.81 5.73
CA ALA A 133 -7.93 9.65 5.61
C ALA A 133 -6.43 10.01 5.71
N PHE A 134 -5.98 11.05 5.02
CA PHE A 134 -4.60 11.54 5.13
C PHE A 134 -4.28 12.05 6.53
N LYS A 135 -5.20 12.75 7.19
CA LYS A 135 -5.03 13.19 8.58
C LYS A 135 -4.79 12.00 9.50
N ARG A 136 -5.59 10.93 9.38
CA ARG A 136 -5.35 9.71 10.18
C ARG A 136 -3.98 9.09 9.87
N ASN A 137 -3.54 9.09 8.61
CA ASN A 137 -2.19 8.66 8.27
C ASN A 137 -1.12 9.52 8.96
N THR A 138 -1.26 10.87 8.95
CA THR A 138 -0.28 11.77 9.60
C THR A 138 -0.26 11.64 11.11
N GLU A 139 -1.37 11.29 11.75
CA GLU A 139 -1.41 10.99 13.20
C GLU A 139 -0.59 9.72 13.53
N LEU A 140 -0.57 8.73 12.63
CA LEU A 140 0.19 7.49 12.79
C LEU A 140 1.64 7.62 12.34
N GLN A 141 1.92 8.46 11.34
CA GLN A 141 3.21 8.65 10.69
C GLN A 141 3.52 10.15 10.53
N SER A 142 3.64 10.87 11.64
CA SER A 142 3.73 12.34 11.67
C SER A 142 4.92 12.91 10.89
N MET A 143 6.05 12.17 10.82
CA MET A 143 7.26 12.57 10.11
C MET A 143 7.34 12.06 8.67
N SER A 144 6.31 11.36 8.18
CA SER A 144 6.25 10.91 6.78
C SER A 144 5.69 12.03 5.91
N PRO A 145 6.41 12.52 4.89
CA PRO A 145 5.95 13.67 4.11
C PRO A 145 4.81 13.36 3.14
N PHE A 146 4.55 12.09 2.86
CA PHE A 146 3.67 11.71 1.75
C PHE A 146 2.22 12.17 1.93
N ALA A 147 1.62 11.91 3.09
CA ALA A 147 0.25 12.33 3.34
C ALA A 147 0.14 13.85 3.49
N TRP A 148 1.11 14.51 4.14
CA TRP A 148 1.18 15.96 4.22
C TRP A 148 1.22 16.61 2.82
N TYR A 149 2.03 16.05 1.91
CA TYR A 149 2.11 16.50 0.52
C TYR A 149 0.75 16.42 -0.18
N GLN A 150 0.05 15.28 -0.02
CA GLN A 150 -1.28 15.12 -0.61
C GLN A 150 -2.31 16.06 0.01
N MET A 151 -2.27 16.27 1.34
CA MET A 151 -3.18 17.21 2.01
C MET A 151 -3.02 18.63 1.47
N ALA A 152 -1.79 19.11 1.28
CA ALA A 152 -1.58 20.44 0.71
C ALA A 152 -2.19 20.57 -0.69
N ARG A 153 -2.03 19.56 -1.54
CA ARG A 153 -2.62 19.56 -2.89
C ARG A 153 -4.14 19.50 -2.85
N VAL A 154 -4.72 18.68 -1.98
CA VAL A 154 -6.18 18.59 -1.83
C VAL A 154 -6.76 19.90 -1.30
N HIS A 155 -6.12 20.57 -0.34
CA HIS A 155 -6.54 21.90 0.11
C HIS A 155 -6.53 22.93 -1.04
N MET A 156 -5.51 22.89 -1.91
CA MET A 156 -5.50 23.76 -3.11
C MET A 156 -6.65 23.45 -4.05
N GLU A 157 -6.97 22.16 -4.29
CA GLU A 157 -8.10 21.77 -5.14
C GLU A 157 -9.46 22.19 -4.55
N LEU A 158 -9.56 22.28 -3.23
CA LEU A 158 -10.73 22.77 -2.51
C LEU A 158 -10.82 24.30 -2.44
N GLY A 159 -9.82 25.03 -2.97
CA GLY A 159 -9.77 26.48 -2.87
C GLY A 159 -9.47 26.98 -1.45
N GLN A 160 -8.71 26.22 -0.68
CA GLN A 160 -8.30 26.47 0.70
C GLN A 160 -6.78 26.75 0.78
N PRO A 161 -6.29 27.88 0.23
CA PRO A 161 -4.85 28.16 0.17
C PRO A 161 -4.22 28.39 1.55
N GLU A 162 -4.99 28.87 2.53
CA GLU A 162 -4.50 29.12 3.89
C GLU A 162 -4.15 27.82 4.61
N GLU A 163 -5.00 26.80 4.47
CA GLU A 163 -4.79 25.45 4.98
C GLU A 163 -3.60 24.77 4.26
N ALA A 164 -3.53 24.91 2.94
CA ALA A 164 -2.40 24.42 2.17
C ALA A 164 -1.08 25.03 2.65
N PHE A 165 -1.07 26.36 2.89
CA PHE A 165 0.07 27.09 3.41
C PHE A 165 0.49 26.60 4.81
N ALA A 166 -0.48 26.33 5.71
CA ALA A 166 -0.19 25.78 7.03
C ALA A 166 0.48 24.40 6.94
N VAL A 167 0.03 23.54 6.02
CA VAL A 167 0.62 22.23 5.75
C VAL A 167 2.05 22.38 5.19
N ILE A 168 2.28 23.29 4.25
CA ILE A 168 3.61 23.54 3.66
C ILE A 168 4.57 24.05 4.74
N ARG A 169 4.12 24.94 5.61
CA ARG A 169 4.91 25.46 6.75
C ARG A 169 5.30 24.32 7.70
N HIS A 170 4.38 23.43 7.99
CA HIS A 170 4.66 22.24 8.82
C HIS A 170 5.73 21.36 8.19
N LEU A 171 5.59 21.04 6.89
CA LEU A 171 6.59 20.27 6.13
C LEU A 171 7.97 20.91 6.13
N LYS A 172 8.07 22.24 6.07
CA LYS A 172 9.35 22.97 6.07
C LYS A 172 10.19 22.65 7.33
N GLY A 173 9.51 22.31 8.43
CA GLY A 173 10.16 21.99 9.71
C GLY A 173 10.92 20.65 9.73
N PHE A 174 10.56 19.69 8.86
CA PHE A 174 11.20 18.36 8.83
C PHE A 174 11.57 17.85 7.44
N GLU A 175 10.86 18.29 6.38
CA GLU A 175 11.12 17.93 4.98
C GLU A 175 11.16 19.18 4.08
N PRO A 176 12.18 20.05 4.22
CA PRO A 176 12.23 21.34 3.53
C PRO A 176 12.26 21.21 1.99
N LYS A 177 12.78 20.09 1.46
CA LYS A 177 12.79 19.84 0.01
C LYS A 177 11.37 19.62 -0.54
N VAL A 178 10.55 18.87 0.19
CA VAL A 178 9.14 18.62 -0.17
C VAL A 178 8.33 19.90 -0.02
N ALA A 179 8.55 20.69 1.04
CA ALA A 179 7.93 22.01 1.19
C ALA A 179 8.27 22.94 0.01
N ALA A 180 9.54 23.05 -0.36
CA ALA A 180 9.97 23.85 -1.51
C ALA A 180 9.39 23.37 -2.86
N GLN A 181 9.15 22.07 -3.00
CA GLN A 181 8.45 21.52 -4.16
C GLN A 181 6.99 22.01 -4.19
N LEU A 182 6.28 21.89 -3.07
CA LEU A 182 4.89 22.36 -2.96
C LEU A 182 4.77 23.88 -3.17
N GLU A 183 5.71 24.69 -2.64
CA GLU A 183 5.74 26.13 -2.90
C GLU A 183 5.79 26.44 -4.41
N ARG A 184 6.59 25.67 -5.17
CA ARG A 184 6.65 25.82 -6.65
C ARG A 184 5.37 25.36 -7.34
N GLU A 185 4.78 24.25 -6.90
CA GLU A 185 3.58 23.69 -7.51
C GLU A 185 2.32 24.52 -7.22
N THR A 186 2.23 25.08 -6.01
CA THR A 186 1.04 25.82 -5.56
C THR A 186 1.15 27.34 -5.80
N GLY A 187 2.37 27.85 -5.99
CA GLY A 187 2.63 29.29 -6.03
C GLY A 187 2.65 29.97 -4.65
N LEU A 188 2.38 29.23 -3.57
CA LEU A 188 2.42 29.74 -2.19
C LEU A 188 3.88 29.82 -1.74
N LYS A 189 4.32 31.01 -1.28
CA LYS A 189 5.70 31.23 -0.78
C LYS A 189 5.68 31.51 0.71
N LEU A 190 6.44 30.76 1.50
CA LEU A 190 6.55 30.95 2.94
C LEU A 190 7.37 32.19 3.35
N ASP A 191 8.20 32.69 2.45
CA ASP A 191 9.08 33.84 2.68
C ASP A 191 8.58 35.14 1.97
N GLY A 192 7.32 35.16 1.48
CA GLY A 192 6.65 36.31 0.93
C GLY A 192 6.02 37.18 2.03
N PRO A 193 5.87 38.52 1.81
CA PRO A 193 5.14 39.37 2.74
C PRO A 193 3.71 38.85 2.88
N VAL A 194 3.23 38.75 4.15
CA VAL A 194 1.83 38.53 4.53
C VAL A 194 1.03 39.78 4.11
#